data_956529b5b4bb379ce05b9a707a047505
#
_entry.id   956529b5b4bb379ce05b9a707a047505
#
_cell.length_a   1.000
_cell.length_b   1.000
_cell.length_c   1.000
_cell.angle_alpha   90.00
_cell.angle_beta   90.00
_cell.angle_gamma   90.00
#
_symmetry.space_group_name_H-M   'P 1'
#
loop_
_entity.id
_entity.type
_entity.pdbx_description
1 polymer ?
#
loop_
_entity_poly.entity_id
_entity_poly.type
_entity_poly.pdbx_seq_one_letter_code
_entity_poly.pdbx_strand_id
1 'polypeptide(L)'
;MRCRNTMIKSALTALITLVCLTISGVGSADTVKEWLSSHHEGVFHTADLEVCHLEHGGIIHDCQLTFRTYGRLATDFSNIVLMPTWLNGNAEGLASSNYLGPDGIVDTDDYFVIAVNALGNGVSSSPSNSTQAPFPHFTIRDQVSLQHRLLTEWLGIERLHAVVGASMGAYQTYEWLMTYPQFATYFVPIEGTPWYTFYDRLKGRA
;
A
#
# COMPACT_ATOMS: atom_id res chain seq x y z
N MET A 1 -7.58 -35.80 -71.93
CA MET A 1 -6.10 -35.86 -71.96
C MET A 1 -5.58 -35.04 -70.82
N ARG A 2 -5.06 -35.71 -69.82
CA ARG A 2 -3.71 -35.61 -69.24
C ARG A 2 -3.27 -34.19 -68.97
N CYS A 3 -2.75 -33.77 -67.87
CA CYS A 3 -2.05 -34.42 -66.75
C CYS A 3 -1.69 -33.30 -65.74
N ARG A 4 -1.77 -33.60 -64.47
CA ARG A 4 -0.81 -33.38 -63.42
C ARG A 4 0.03 -32.06 -63.44
N ASN A 5 0.02 -31.28 -62.41
CA ASN A 5 1.08 -31.40 -61.42
C ASN A 5 0.76 -30.61 -60.12
N THR A 6 0.89 -31.35 -59.07
CA THR A 6 1.07 -31.04 -57.69
C THR A 6 2.26 -30.12 -57.48
N MET A 7 2.08 -29.05 -56.72
CA MET A 7 3.20 -28.61 -55.85
C MET A 7 2.66 -27.91 -54.60
N ILE A 8 2.94 -28.55 -53.52
CA ILE A 8 2.81 -28.17 -52.14
C ILE A 8 3.62 -26.88 -51.92
N LYS A 9 2.94 -25.84 -51.43
CA LYS A 9 3.63 -24.77 -50.70
C LYS A 9 3.03 -24.68 -49.34
N SER A 10 3.78 -25.20 -48.39
CA SER A 10 3.65 -25.00 -46.96
C SER A 10 3.71 -23.50 -46.65
N ALA A 11 2.60 -22.92 -46.35
CA ALA A 11 2.56 -21.60 -45.73
C ALA A 11 2.76 -21.82 -44.23
N LEU A 12 3.90 -21.40 -43.74
CA LEU A 12 4.27 -21.31 -42.36
C LEU A 12 3.41 -20.18 -41.77
N THR A 13 2.28 -20.52 -41.17
CA THR A 13 1.49 -19.58 -40.41
C THR A 13 2.19 -19.44 -39.05
N ALA A 14 3.01 -18.43 -38.93
CA ALA A 14 3.56 -18.01 -37.64
C ALA A 14 2.39 -17.51 -36.80
N LEU A 15 1.94 -18.35 -35.88
CA LEU A 15 1.01 -17.99 -34.81
C LEU A 15 1.78 -17.10 -33.85
N ILE A 16 1.71 -15.78 -34.04
CA ILE A 16 2.13 -14.81 -33.02
C ILE A 16 1.08 -14.88 -31.94
N THR A 17 1.33 -15.72 -30.96
CA THR A 17 0.58 -15.72 -29.70
C THR A 17 1.00 -14.46 -28.97
N LEU A 18 0.20 -13.40 -29.14
CA LEU A 18 0.27 -12.21 -28.30
C LEU A 18 -0.13 -12.68 -26.90
N VAL A 19 0.86 -13.00 -26.07
CA VAL A 19 0.65 -13.21 -24.65
C VAL A 19 0.33 -11.84 -24.06
N CYS A 20 -0.95 -11.55 -24.03
CA CYS A 20 -1.49 -10.46 -23.23
C CYS A 20 -1.34 -10.92 -21.78
N LEU A 21 -0.23 -10.57 -21.14
CA LEU A 21 -0.07 -10.68 -19.70
C LEU A 21 -1.01 -9.64 -19.07
N THR A 22 -2.28 -10.01 -18.92
CA THR A 22 -3.14 -9.40 -17.93
C THR A 22 -2.56 -9.85 -16.59
N ILE A 23 -1.83 -8.98 -15.93
CA ILE A 23 -1.48 -9.12 -14.52
C ILE A 23 -2.78 -8.92 -13.74
N SER A 24 -3.62 -9.94 -13.74
CA SER A 24 -4.73 -10.08 -12.80
C SER A 24 -4.10 -10.48 -11.47
N GLY A 25 -4.28 -9.64 -10.47
CA GLY A 25 -3.63 -9.72 -9.19
C GLY A 25 -3.64 -11.10 -8.52
N VAL A 26 -2.62 -11.35 -7.81
CA VAL A 26 -2.07 -12.41 -6.98
C VAL A 26 -0.91 -13.08 -7.70
N GLY A 27 0.25 -12.41 -7.70
CA GLY A 27 1.53 -13.08 -7.92
C GLY A 27 1.72 -14.13 -6.81
N SER A 28 2.34 -15.26 -7.13
CA SER A 28 2.73 -16.21 -6.08
C SER A 28 3.60 -15.47 -5.03
N ALA A 29 3.60 -15.94 -3.78
CA ALA A 29 4.41 -15.33 -2.71
C ALA A 29 5.87 -15.10 -3.13
N ASP A 30 6.41 -15.95 -4.01
CA ASP A 30 7.75 -15.80 -4.56
C ASP A 30 7.92 -14.59 -5.48
N THR A 31 6.91 -14.23 -6.29
CA THR A 31 6.96 -13.04 -7.17
C THR A 31 6.86 -11.75 -6.39
N VAL A 32 6.07 -11.72 -5.33
CA VAL A 32 5.98 -10.55 -4.43
C VAL A 32 7.26 -10.38 -3.63
N LYS A 33 7.85 -11.47 -3.16
CA LYS A 33 9.14 -11.47 -2.47
C LYS A 33 10.26 -10.92 -3.38
N GLU A 34 10.32 -11.38 -4.62
CA GLU A 34 11.27 -10.90 -5.60
C GLU A 34 11.04 -9.40 -5.89
N TRP A 35 9.78 -8.99 -6.01
CA TRP A 35 9.41 -7.60 -6.22
C TRP A 35 9.87 -6.71 -5.06
N LEU A 36 9.54 -7.06 -3.80
CA LEU A 36 9.94 -6.31 -2.62
C LEU A 36 11.47 -6.23 -2.46
N SER A 37 12.19 -7.33 -2.76
CA SER A 37 13.65 -7.38 -2.64
C SER A 37 14.38 -6.66 -3.79
N SER A 38 13.74 -6.45 -4.93
CA SER A 38 14.31 -5.76 -6.10
C SER A 38 14.09 -4.25 -6.08
N HIS A 39 13.25 -3.73 -5.16
CA HIS A 39 12.89 -2.33 -5.15
C HIS A 39 13.91 -1.46 -4.41
N HIS A 40 14.27 -0.36 -5.05
CA HIS A 40 15.20 0.61 -4.51
C HIS A 40 14.54 1.48 -3.44
N GLU A 41 15.34 1.87 -2.45
CA GLU A 41 14.93 2.73 -1.35
C GLU A 41 14.29 4.03 -1.83
N GLY A 42 13.16 4.39 -1.22
CA GLY A 42 12.44 5.64 -1.49
C GLY A 42 11.66 5.68 -2.79
N VAL A 43 11.63 4.60 -3.57
CA VAL A 43 10.83 4.56 -4.81
C VAL A 43 9.33 4.64 -4.49
N PHE A 44 8.65 5.47 -5.26
CA PHE A 44 7.21 5.68 -5.15
C PHE A 44 6.45 4.56 -5.87
N HIS A 45 5.49 3.98 -5.20
CA HIS A 45 4.62 2.91 -5.71
C HIS A 45 3.15 3.28 -5.60
N THR A 46 2.36 2.79 -6.53
CA THR A 46 0.90 2.90 -6.52
C THR A 46 0.30 1.50 -6.56
N ALA A 47 -0.46 1.16 -5.54
CA ALA A 47 -1.28 -0.05 -5.51
C ALA A 47 -2.68 0.31 -5.98
N ASP A 48 -3.13 -0.33 -7.05
CA ASP A 48 -4.49 -0.26 -7.52
C ASP A 48 -5.32 -1.28 -6.74
N LEU A 49 -6.28 -0.80 -5.97
CA LEU A 49 -7.23 -1.61 -5.20
C LEU A 49 -8.59 -1.69 -5.89
N GLU A 50 -8.69 -1.19 -7.13
CA GLU A 50 -9.89 -1.17 -7.96
C GLU A 50 -11.05 -0.41 -7.30
N VAL A 51 -11.76 -1.05 -6.38
CA VAL A 51 -12.91 -0.48 -5.65
C VAL A 51 -12.69 -0.62 -4.16
N CYS A 52 -12.89 0.48 -3.43
CA CYS A 52 -12.83 0.49 -1.98
C CYS A 52 -14.20 0.76 -1.38
N HIS A 53 -14.74 -0.24 -0.67
CA HIS A 53 -15.95 -0.12 0.12
C HIS A 53 -15.62 0.42 1.49
N LEU A 54 -16.34 1.47 1.92
CA LEU A 54 -16.13 2.16 3.18
C LEU A 54 -17.16 1.72 4.23
N GLU A 55 -16.79 1.79 5.51
CA GLU A 55 -17.63 1.30 6.62
C GLU A 55 -19.02 1.95 6.69
N HIS A 56 -19.14 3.20 6.26
CA HIS A 56 -20.41 3.92 6.24
C HIS A 56 -21.14 3.85 4.88
N GLY A 57 -20.80 2.87 4.04
CA GLY A 57 -21.48 2.59 2.78
C GLY A 57 -21.03 3.44 1.59
N GLY A 58 -20.01 4.30 1.77
CA GLY A 58 -19.38 4.99 0.64
C GLY A 58 -18.54 4.03 -0.21
N ILE A 59 -18.33 4.40 -1.48
CA ILE A 59 -17.49 3.63 -2.40
C ILE A 59 -16.51 4.61 -3.06
N ILE A 60 -15.23 4.28 -3.04
CA ILE A 60 -14.21 4.95 -3.85
C ILE A 60 -13.97 4.07 -5.08
N HIS A 61 -14.29 4.60 -6.26
CA HIS A 61 -13.95 3.99 -7.54
C HIS A 61 -12.51 4.35 -7.91
N ASP A 62 -11.83 3.48 -8.66
CA ASP A 62 -10.41 3.65 -9.04
C ASP A 62 -9.55 3.92 -7.79
N CYS A 63 -9.78 3.12 -6.75
CA CYS A 63 -9.19 3.31 -5.44
C CYS A 63 -7.70 2.95 -5.46
N GLN A 64 -6.85 3.90 -5.10
CA GLN A 64 -5.41 3.73 -5.09
C GLN A 64 -4.81 4.10 -3.74
N LEU A 65 -3.94 3.24 -3.24
CA LEU A 65 -3.02 3.57 -2.16
C LEU A 65 -1.61 3.70 -2.71
N THR A 66 -0.94 4.76 -2.30
CA THR A 66 0.44 5.00 -2.66
C THR A 66 1.35 4.79 -1.46
N PHE A 67 2.56 4.32 -1.70
CA PHE A 67 3.52 4.03 -0.64
C PHE A 67 4.96 4.13 -1.15
N ARG A 68 5.90 4.17 -0.22
CA ARG A 68 7.34 4.03 -0.48
C ARG A 68 7.90 2.94 0.42
N THR A 69 8.98 2.32 -0.02
CA THR A 69 9.71 1.34 0.78
C THR A 69 11.10 1.86 1.09
N TYR A 70 11.60 1.52 2.28
CA TYR A 70 12.92 1.92 2.77
C TYR A 70 13.58 0.76 3.49
N GLY A 71 14.91 0.75 3.49
CA GLY A 71 15.69 -0.29 4.13
C GLY A 71 15.73 -1.61 3.36
N ARG A 72 16.26 -2.64 3.99
CA ARG A 72 16.46 -3.95 3.38
C ARG A 72 15.52 -4.99 3.98
N LEU A 73 14.77 -5.69 3.13
CA LEU A 73 13.89 -6.78 3.54
C LEU A 73 14.72 -8.01 3.98
N ALA A 74 14.43 -8.52 5.17
CA ALA A 74 14.97 -9.79 5.64
C ALA A 74 14.44 -10.97 4.82
N THR A 75 15.24 -12.00 4.66
CA THR A 75 14.88 -13.18 3.84
C THR A 75 13.68 -13.97 4.36
N ASP A 76 13.40 -13.84 5.66
CA ASP A 76 12.28 -14.46 6.38
C ASP A 76 11.10 -13.49 6.63
N PHE A 77 11.14 -12.27 6.07
CA PHE A 77 10.14 -11.20 6.25
C PHE A 77 9.93 -10.74 7.70
N SER A 78 10.83 -11.08 8.61
CA SER A 78 10.66 -10.82 10.05
C SER A 78 10.77 -9.34 10.44
N ASN A 79 11.33 -8.48 9.57
CA ASN A 79 11.67 -7.09 9.88
C ASN A 79 10.78 -6.03 9.21
N ILE A 80 9.59 -6.40 8.77
CA ILE A 80 8.69 -5.47 8.06
C ILE A 80 7.98 -4.55 9.06
N VAL A 81 8.12 -3.24 8.89
CA VAL A 81 7.44 -2.21 9.65
C VAL A 81 6.50 -1.41 8.75
N LEU A 82 5.24 -1.30 9.15
CA LEU A 82 4.28 -0.41 8.52
C LEU A 82 4.35 0.97 9.18
N MET A 83 4.51 2.02 8.38
CA MET A 83 4.42 3.41 8.84
C MET A 83 3.34 4.18 8.08
N PRO A 84 2.11 4.29 8.63
CA PRO A 84 1.08 5.16 8.07
C PRO A 84 1.42 6.64 8.30
N THR A 85 1.13 7.48 7.30
CA THR A 85 1.45 8.91 7.37
C THR A 85 0.52 9.68 8.32
N TRP A 86 1.00 10.82 8.81
CA TRP A 86 0.20 11.79 9.57
C TRP A 86 -0.69 12.67 8.66
N LEU A 87 -1.54 13.47 9.29
CA LEU A 87 -2.39 14.43 8.59
C LEU A 87 -1.54 15.43 7.79
N ASN A 88 -1.89 15.66 6.53
CA ASN A 88 -1.15 16.52 5.59
C ASN A 88 0.29 16.09 5.32
N GLY A 89 0.68 14.88 5.72
CA GLY A 89 1.98 14.31 5.44
C GLY A 89 1.97 13.31 4.29
N ASN A 90 3.14 12.95 3.86
CA ASN A 90 3.35 11.89 2.89
C ASN A 90 4.55 11.00 3.29
N ALA A 91 4.74 9.89 2.60
CA ALA A 91 5.79 8.93 2.90
C ALA A 91 7.21 9.53 2.79
N GLU A 92 7.42 10.51 1.92
CA GLU A 92 8.69 11.24 1.81
C GLU A 92 8.95 12.14 3.02
N GLY A 93 7.86 12.75 3.56
CA GLY A 93 7.92 13.56 4.77
C GLY A 93 8.36 12.75 6.00
N LEU A 94 8.00 11.47 6.10
CA LEU A 94 8.49 10.57 7.17
C LEU A 94 10.02 10.44 7.12
N ALA A 95 10.60 10.24 5.95
CA ALA A 95 12.04 10.12 5.77
C ALA A 95 12.76 11.46 6.04
N SER A 96 12.23 12.57 5.53
CA SER A 96 12.84 13.90 5.72
C SER A 96 12.76 14.43 7.15
N SER A 97 11.89 13.86 7.99
CA SER A 97 11.66 14.28 9.39
C SER A 97 12.36 13.41 10.42
N ASN A 98 13.27 12.54 10.00
CA ASN A 98 14.00 11.60 10.87
C ASN A 98 13.10 10.60 11.64
N TYR A 99 11.86 10.40 11.20
CA TYR A 99 11.01 9.33 11.73
C TYR A 99 11.43 7.97 11.19
N LEU A 100 11.94 7.94 9.97
CA LEU A 100 12.53 6.75 9.37
C LEU A 100 13.84 7.12 8.65
N GLY A 101 14.77 6.20 8.63
CA GLY A 101 16.09 6.39 8.05
C GLY A 101 17.16 5.80 8.96
N PRO A 102 18.44 5.81 8.58
CA PRO A 102 19.54 5.46 9.46
C PRO A 102 19.49 6.33 10.72
N ASP A 103 19.61 5.71 11.89
CA ASP A 103 19.47 6.37 13.21
C ASP A 103 18.11 7.06 13.45
N GLY A 104 17.08 6.80 12.62
CA GLY A 104 15.74 7.32 12.81
C GLY A 104 14.96 6.59 13.91
N ILE A 105 13.73 7.04 14.20
CA ILE A 105 12.84 6.33 15.15
C ILE A 105 12.60 4.89 14.69
N VAL A 106 12.46 4.68 13.38
CA VAL A 106 12.52 3.37 12.73
C VAL A 106 13.79 3.35 11.89
N ASP A 107 14.78 2.63 12.37
CA ASP A 107 16.08 2.53 11.73
C ASP A 107 16.00 1.64 10.47
N THR A 108 16.31 2.20 9.32
CA THR A 108 16.28 1.50 8.05
C THR A 108 17.47 0.58 7.80
N ASP A 109 18.49 0.62 8.64
CA ASP A 109 19.57 -0.36 8.62
C ASP A 109 19.09 -1.73 9.18
N ASP A 110 18.14 -1.71 10.12
CA ASP A 110 17.58 -2.90 10.75
C ASP A 110 16.23 -3.31 10.17
N TYR A 111 15.40 -2.36 9.78
CA TYR A 111 14.01 -2.60 9.40
C TYR A 111 13.71 -2.27 7.94
N PHE A 112 12.85 -3.10 7.34
CA PHE A 112 12.23 -2.79 6.06
C PHE A 112 10.90 -2.07 6.31
N VAL A 113 10.82 -0.81 5.90
CA VAL A 113 9.68 0.06 6.16
C VAL A 113 8.80 0.20 4.94
N ILE A 114 7.50 -0.01 5.12
CA ILE A 114 6.46 0.32 4.15
C ILE A 114 5.76 1.58 4.65
N ALA A 115 6.12 2.72 4.09
CA ALA A 115 5.54 4.03 4.42
C ALA A 115 4.33 4.29 3.52
N VAL A 116 3.11 4.20 4.08
CA VAL A 116 1.86 4.28 3.32
C VAL A 116 1.24 5.66 3.44
N ASN A 117 0.95 6.26 2.29
CA ASN A 117 0.22 7.51 2.20
C ASN A 117 -1.26 7.34 2.57
N ALA A 118 -1.75 8.18 3.45
CA ALA A 118 -3.14 8.17 3.87
C ALA A 118 -4.10 8.52 2.72
N LEU A 119 -5.33 8.01 2.77
CA LEU A 119 -6.40 8.53 1.94
C LEU A 119 -6.59 10.04 2.18
N GLY A 120 -6.97 10.77 1.15
CA GLY A 120 -7.28 12.19 1.25
C GLY A 120 -6.07 13.11 1.32
N ASN A 121 -4.84 12.59 1.30
CA ASN A 121 -3.62 13.40 1.37
C ASN A 121 -3.15 14.01 0.03
N GLY A 122 -3.90 13.77 -1.05
CA GLY A 122 -3.58 14.27 -2.39
C GLY A 122 -2.62 13.38 -3.20
N VAL A 123 -2.11 12.29 -2.61
CA VAL A 123 -1.20 11.32 -3.24
C VAL A 123 -1.87 9.97 -3.43
N SER A 124 -2.42 9.37 -2.38
CA SER A 124 -3.42 8.30 -2.47
C SER A 124 -4.76 8.87 -2.94
N SER A 125 -5.76 8.03 -3.21
CA SER A 125 -7.10 8.49 -3.62
C SER A 125 -7.60 9.60 -2.71
N SER A 126 -7.98 10.73 -3.32
CA SER A 126 -8.27 12.00 -2.64
C SER A 126 -9.29 12.81 -3.43
N PRO A 127 -9.99 13.73 -2.80
CA PRO A 127 -10.86 14.67 -3.53
C PRO A 127 -10.15 15.43 -4.65
N SER A 128 -8.85 15.72 -4.47
CA SER A 128 -8.05 16.53 -5.41
C SER A 128 -7.59 15.75 -6.65
N ASN A 129 -7.56 14.43 -6.62
CA ASN A 129 -7.10 13.58 -7.73
C ASN A 129 -8.14 12.57 -8.20
N SER A 130 -9.39 12.65 -7.71
CA SER A 130 -10.52 11.82 -8.11
C SER A 130 -11.46 12.57 -9.04
N THR A 131 -12.08 11.85 -9.97
CA THR A 131 -13.21 12.36 -10.78
C THR A 131 -14.54 12.25 -10.05
N GLN A 132 -14.57 11.55 -8.91
CA GLN A 132 -15.76 11.31 -8.10
C GLN A 132 -16.09 12.56 -7.26
N ALA A 133 -17.29 13.14 -7.48
CA ALA A 133 -17.76 14.28 -6.72
C ALA A 133 -19.25 14.08 -6.31
N PRO A 134 -19.59 14.16 -5.05
CA PRO A 134 -18.67 14.37 -3.91
C PRO A 134 -17.79 13.14 -3.63
N PHE A 135 -16.58 13.39 -3.17
CA PHE A 135 -15.73 12.32 -2.68
C PHE A 135 -16.33 11.75 -1.37
N PRO A 136 -16.40 10.41 -1.20
CA PRO A 136 -17.04 9.84 -0.03
C PRO A 136 -16.28 10.14 1.26
N HIS A 137 -17.02 10.26 2.37
CA HIS A 137 -16.41 10.34 3.69
C HIS A 137 -15.79 9.01 4.07
N PHE A 138 -14.60 9.05 4.61
CA PHE A 138 -13.87 7.89 5.10
C PHE A 138 -13.36 8.11 6.52
N THR A 139 -13.06 7.04 7.21
CA THR A 139 -12.64 7.01 8.61
C THR A 139 -11.22 6.49 8.77
N ILE A 140 -10.70 6.52 9.99
CA ILE A 140 -9.41 5.87 10.33
C ILE A 140 -9.51 4.35 10.10
N ARG A 141 -10.68 3.75 10.39
CA ARG A 141 -10.91 2.32 10.14
C ARG A 141 -10.86 1.97 8.66
N ASP A 142 -11.43 2.80 7.81
CA ASP A 142 -11.32 2.62 6.36
C ASP A 142 -9.86 2.65 5.91
N GLN A 143 -9.07 3.61 6.40
CA GLN A 143 -7.65 3.69 6.08
C GLN A 143 -6.89 2.42 6.49
N VAL A 144 -7.13 1.93 7.70
CA VAL A 144 -6.50 0.70 8.23
C VAL A 144 -6.94 -0.53 7.43
N SER A 145 -8.22 -0.63 7.09
CA SER A 145 -8.74 -1.73 6.27
C SER A 145 -8.10 -1.75 4.87
N LEU A 146 -7.90 -0.59 4.27
CA LEU A 146 -7.25 -0.50 2.96
C LEU A 146 -5.74 -0.76 3.04
N GLN A 147 -5.08 -0.34 4.11
CA GLN A 147 -3.67 -0.72 4.36
C GLN A 147 -3.53 -2.22 4.56
N HIS A 148 -4.48 -2.86 5.25
CA HIS A 148 -4.50 -4.31 5.40
C HIS A 148 -4.66 -5.00 4.04
N ARG A 149 -5.58 -4.53 3.17
CA ARG A 149 -5.73 -5.04 1.81
C ARG A 149 -4.46 -4.84 0.98
N LEU A 150 -3.82 -3.66 1.07
CA LEU A 150 -2.53 -3.42 0.43
C LEU A 150 -1.50 -4.47 0.84
N LEU A 151 -1.38 -4.74 2.13
CA LEU A 151 -0.39 -5.69 2.65
C LEU A 151 -0.73 -7.14 2.25
N THR A 152 -1.98 -7.57 2.42
CA THR A 152 -2.37 -8.97 2.23
C THR A 152 -2.67 -9.32 0.77
N GLU A 153 -3.45 -8.49 0.07
CA GLU A 153 -3.93 -8.81 -1.28
C GLU A 153 -2.92 -8.36 -2.36
N TRP A 154 -2.28 -7.21 -2.16
CA TRP A 154 -1.37 -6.65 -3.16
C TRP A 154 0.09 -7.02 -2.93
N LEU A 155 0.58 -6.99 -1.68
CA LEU A 155 1.97 -7.31 -1.29
C LEU A 155 2.16 -8.74 -0.79
N GLY A 156 1.09 -9.52 -0.53
CA GLY A 156 1.18 -10.88 -0.02
C GLY A 156 1.86 -11.00 1.36
N ILE A 157 1.80 -9.93 2.17
CA ILE A 157 2.38 -9.88 3.50
C ILE A 157 1.32 -10.30 4.51
N GLU A 158 1.61 -11.34 5.28
CA GLU A 158 0.69 -11.92 6.25
C GLU A 158 0.98 -11.45 7.70
N ARG A 159 2.16 -10.88 7.94
CA ARG A 159 2.59 -10.46 9.27
C ARG A 159 3.59 -9.31 9.21
N LEU A 160 3.53 -8.44 10.21
CA LEU A 160 4.47 -7.34 10.41
C LEU A 160 5.30 -7.53 11.69
N HIS A 161 6.50 -6.98 11.70
CA HIS A 161 7.25 -6.77 12.93
C HIS A 161 6.55 -5.72 13.79
N ALA A 162 6.25 -4.57 13.20
CA ALA A 162 5.58 -3.48 13.92
C ALA A 162 4.68 -2.63 13.02
N VAL A 163 3.72 -1.95 13.65
CA VAL A 163 3.03 -0.77 13.11
C VAL A 163 3.47 0.42 13.95
N VAL A 164 4.09 1.41 13.31
CA VAL A 164 4.62 2.62 13.98
C VAL A 164 4.01 3.84 13.33
N GLY A 165 3.28 4.66 14.09
CA GLY A 165 2.63 5.84 13.52
C GLY A 165 2.64 7.04 14.45
N ALA A 166 2.85 8.23 13.88
CA ALA A 166 2.83 9.49 14.61
C ALA A 166 1.58 10.31 14.29
N SER A 167 1.07 11.06 15.27
CA SER A 167 -0.11 11.93 15.12
C SER A 167 -1.33 11.17 14.57
N MET A 168 -1.85 11.51 13.38
CA MET A 168 -2.91 10.71 12.74
C MET A 168 -2.44 9.27 12.45
N GLY A 169 -1.15 9.04 12.21
CA GLY A 169 -0.58 7.70 12.13
C GLY A 169 -0.71 6.92 13.43
N ALA A 170 -0.66 7.58 14.58
CA ALA A 170 -0.90 6.95 15.87
C ALA A 170 -2.37 6.50 16.03
N TYR A 171 -3.35 7.29 15.57
CA TYR A 171 -4.75 6.84 15.53
C TYR A 171 -4.92 5.60 14.67
N GLN A 172 -4.25 5.56 13.52
CA GLN A 172 -4.23 4.37 12.66
C GLN A 172 -3.56 3.20 13.37
N THR A 173 -2.47 3.41 14.12
CA THR A 173 -1.79 2.35 14.90
C THR A 173 -2.69 1.77 15.99
N TYR A 174 -3.46 2.61 16.71
CA TYR A 174 -4.45 2.11 17.66
C TYR A 174 -5.57 1.31 16.97
N GLU A 175 -6.05 1.76 15.81
CA GLU A 175 -7.07 1.05 15.04
C GLU A 175 -6.52 -0.30 14.52
N TRP A 176 -5.25 -0.35 14.08
CA TRP A 176 -4.56 -1.60 13.74
C TRP A 176 -4.54 -2.58 14.92
N LEU A 177 -4.17 -2.11 16.10
CA LEU A 177 -4.17 -2.93 17.33
C LEU A 177 -5.57 -3.49 17.65
N MET A 178 -6.61 -2.69 17.46
CA MET A 178 -7.98 -3.10 17.78
C MET A 178 -8.59 -4.03 16.73
N THR A 179 -8.27 -3.82 15.45
CA THR A 179 -8.90 -4.55 14.34
C THR A 179 -8.10 -5.80 13.96
N TYR A 180 -6.77 -5.71 13.95
CA TYR A 180 -5.86 -6.78 13.53
C TYR A 180 -4.76 -7.06 14.55
N PRO A 181 -5.09 -7.40 15.83
CA PRO A 181 -4.11 -7.50 16.92
C PRO A 181 -3.05 -8.58 16.71
N GLN A 182 -3.33 -9.58 15.85
CA GLN A 182 -2.39 -10.66 15.56
C GLN A 182 -1.50 -10.40 14.32
N PHE A 183 -1.77 -9.30 13.59
CA PHE A 183 -1.07 -9.03 12.34
C PHE A 183 0.33 -8.44 12.54
N ALA A 184 0.57 -7.78 13.66
CA ALA A 184 1.88 -7.26 14.04
C ALA A 184 2.31 -7.71 15.45
N THR A 185 3.62 -7.78 15.66
CA THR A 185 4.18 -8.10 16.98
C THR A 185 4.13 -6.88 17.90
N TYR A 186 4.37 -5.69 17.35
CA TYR A 186 4.40 -4.44 18.11
C TYR A 186 3.52 -3.37 17.48
N PHE A 187 2.89 -2.55 18.33
CA PHE A 187 2.12 -1.37 17.94
C PHE A 187 2.66 -0.18 18.71
N VAL A 188 3.23 0.80 17.99
CA VAL A 188 3.94 1.94 18.56
C VAL A 188 3.26 3.24 18.12
N PRO A 189 2.22 3.69 18.83
CA PRO A 189 1.59 4.98 18.57
C PRO A 189 2.43 6.11 19.21
N ILE A 190 2.78 7.13 18.42
CA ILE A 190 3.59 8.28 18.84
C ILE A 190 2.73 9.54 18.73
N GLU A 191 2.68 10.35 19.79
CA GLU A 191 1.94 11.62 19.81
C GLU A 191 0.47 11.51 19.38
N GLY A 192 -0.20 10.44 19.80
CA GLY A 192 -1.61 10.20 19.54
C GLY A 192 -2.32 9.62 20.75
N THR A 193 -3.65 9.61 20.69
CA THR A 193 -4.52 9.03 21.71
C THR A 193 -5.43 7.97 21.06
N PRO A 194 -5.86 6.95 21.81
CA PRO A 194 -6.79 5.95 21.26
C PRO A 194 -8.21 6.50 21.02
N TRP A 195 -8.46 7.71 21.49
CA TRP A 195 -9.76 8.38 21.37
C TRP A 195 -9.59 9.86 21.02
N TYR A 196 -10.45 10.35 20.11
CA TYR A 196 -10.46 11.75 19.71
C TYR A 196 -10.94 12.62 20.88
N THR A 197 -10.06 13.41 21.48
CA THR A 197 -10.37 14.24 22.65
C THR A 197 -11.21 15.46 22.28
N PHE A 198 -11.83 16.10 23.28
CA PHE A 198 -12.51 17.37 23.07
C PHE A 198 -11.58 18.46 22.51
N TYR A 199 -10.31 18.44 22.92
CA TYR A 199 -9.28 19.37 22.44
C TYR A 199 -8.96 19.17 20.96
N ASP A 200 -8.85 17.92 20.50
CA ASP A 200 -8.63 17.59 19.09
C ASP A 200 -9.79 18.10 18.22
N ARG A 201 -11.03 17.99 18.72
CA ARG A 201 -12.23 18.50 18.05
C ARG A 201 -12.24 20.03 17.94
N LEU A 202 -11.69 20.74 18.91
CA LEU A 202 -11.58 22.20 18.86
C LEU A 202 -10.55 22.63 17.80
N LYS A 203 -9.38 21.96 17.73
CA LYS A 203 -8.36 22.26 16.72
C LYS A 203 -8.84 22.02 15.29
N GLY A 204 -9.64 20.99 15.06
CA GLY A 204 -10.18 20.67 13.73
C GLY A 204 -11.28 21.60 13.24
N ARG A 205 -11.73 22.58 14.07
CA ARG A 205 -12.76 23.56 13.70
C ARG A 205 -12.22 24.99 13.48
N ALA A 206 -10.94 25.18 13.69
CA ALA A 206 -10.23 26.44 13.45
C ALA A 206 -9.61 26.45 12.04
#